data_11c195eb7936d92c829ca1324a5e1e57
#
_entry.id   11c195eb7936d92c829ca1324a5e1e57
#
_cell.length_a   1.000
_cell.length_b   1.000
_cell.length_c   1.000
_cell.angle_alpha   90.00
_cell.angle_beta   90.00
_cell.angle_gamma   90.00
#
_symmetry.space_group_name_H-M   'P 1'
#
loop_
_entity.id
_entity.type
_entity.pdbx_description
1 polymer ?
#
loop_
_entity_poly.entity_id
_entity_poly.type
_entity_poly.pdbx_seq_one_letter_code
_entity_poly.pdbx_strand_id
1 'polypeptide(L)'
;MYKRQAQFLSENQVKQLCKVCDKYNIPVMCYGIRTDFRGELFSGSMSLLAYADTLVELKTICEYENCARKATMVARFVNGELVTEGEKVVIGGDNYKVYCRKHYRKITGLI
;
A
#
# COMPACT_ATOMS: atom_id res chain seq x y z
N MET A 1 12.63 8.55 14.00
CA MET A 1 12.80 7.23 13.37
C MET A 1 11.80 7.07 12.25
N TYR A 2 12.19 6.48 11.14
CA TYR A 2 11.23 6.16 10.08
C TYR A 2 11.38 4.72 9.61
N LYS A 3 10.28 4.13 9.11
CA LYS A 3 10.22 2.78 8.59
C LYS A 3 9.64 2.80 7.18
N ARG A 4 10.38 2.25 6.22
CA ARG A 4 9.96 2.09 4.83
C ARG A 4 9.27 0.73 4.64
N GLN A 5 8.42 0.62 3.63
CA GLN A 5 7.67 -0.61 3.35
C GLN A 5 6.93 -1.15 4.57
N ALA A 6 6.34 -0.22 5.33
CA ALA A 6 5.66 -0.56 6.59
C ALA A 6 4.40 -1.39 6.40
N GLN A 7 3.90 -1.53 5.16
CA GLN A 7 2.79 -2.43 4.85
C GLN A 7 3.09 -3.89 5.18
N PHE A 8 4.37 -4.27 5.23
CA PHE A 8 4.77 -5.64 5.55
C PHE A 8 4.95 -5.91 7.03
N LEU A 9 4.76 -4.93 7.88
CA LEU A 9 4.84 -5.12 9.32
C LEU A 9 3.69 -5.99 9.81
N SER A 10 3.96 -6.79 10.84
CA SER A 10 2.90 -7.51 11.56
C SER A 10 2.19 -6.54 12.51
N GLU A 11 1.02 -6.94 12.99
CA GLU A 11 0.30 -6.18 14.03
C GLU A 11 1.15 -5.96 15.27
N ASN A 12 1.87 -7.00 15.71
CA ASN A 12 2.75 -6.90 16.89
C ASN A 12 3.89 -5.91 16.66
N GLN A 13 4.47 -5.89 15.48
CA GLN A 13 5.53 -4.94 15.15
C GLN A 13 5.03 -3.51 15.18
N VAL A 14 3.84 -3.25 14.66
CA VAL A 14 3.23 -1.93 14.72
C VAL A 14 2.97 -1.52 16.15
N LYS A 15 2.46 -2.43 16.98
CA LYS A 15 2.24 -2.17 18.42
C LYS A 15 3.55 -1.85 19.15
N GLN A 16 4.64 -2.52 18.78
CA GLN A 16 5.96 -2.21 19.34
C GLN A 16 6.42 -0.81 18.99
N LEU A 17 6.19 -0.39 17.75
CA LEU A 17 6.50 0.99 17.33
C LEU A 17 5.66 2.02 18.09
N CYS A 18 4.39 1.73 18.34
CA CYS A 18 3.55 2.59 19.16
C CYS A 18 4.12 2.76 20.57
N LYS A 19 4.57 1.66 21.17
CA LYS A 19 5.17 1.69 22.51
C LYS A 19 6.47 2.49 22.55
N VAL A 20 7.29 2.37 21.52
CA VAL A 20 8.53 3.18 21.41
C VAL A 20 8.19 4.66 21.33
N CYS A 21 7.23 5.01 20.48
CA CYS A 21 6.77 6.39 20.34
C CYS A 21 6.25 6.96 21.66
N ASP A 22 5.39 6.20 22.32
CA ASP A 22 4.73 6.66 23.54
C ASP A 22 5.66 6.72 24.73
N LYS A 23 6.50 5.68 24.91
CA LYS A 23 7.36 5.57 26.08
C LYS A 23 8.57 6.51 26.01
N TYR A 24 9.18 6.64 24.85
CA TYR A 24 10.41 7.40 24.69
C TYR A 24 10.22 8.75 24.03
N ASN A 25 8.98 9.09 23.68
CA ASN A 25 8.64 10.33 22.99
C ASN A 25 9.47 10.52 21.70
N ILE A 26 9.64 9.44 20.96
CA ILE A 26 10.36 9.43 19.68
C ILE A 26 9.34 9.42 18.55
N PRO A 27 9.34 10.41 17.64
CA PRO A 27 8.47 10.36 16.48
C PRO A 27 8.79 9.14 15.60
N VAL A 28 7.77 8.40 15.21
CA VAL A 28 7.92 7.26 14.31
C VAL A 28 7.10 7.55 13.05
N MET A 29 7.77 7.54 11.90
CA MET A 29 7.15 7.78 10.60
C MET A 29 7.18 6.48 9.80
N CYS A 30 6.01 6.01 9.40
CA CYS A 30 5.89 4.78 8.61
C CYS A 30 5.42 5.10 7.20
N TYR A 31 6.16 4.63 6.22
CA TYR A 31 5.87 4.80 4.80
C TYR A 31 5.50 3.44 4.20
N GLY A 32 4.43 3.41 3.46
CA GLY A 32 3.99 2.18 2.83
C GLY A 32 2.79 2.39 1.92
N ILE A 33 2.36 1.31 1.29
CA ILE A 33 1.17 1.32 0.46
C ILE A 33 0.01 0.71 1.24
N ARG A 34 -1.19 1.14 0.89
CA ARG A 34 -2.39 0.76 1.62
C ARG A 34 -2.88 -0.65 1.27
N THR A 35 -2.98 -0.93 -0.01
CA THR A 35 -3.58 -2.15 -0.52
C THR A 35 -2.64 -2.92 -1.44
N ASP A 36 -2.87 -4.23 -1.54
CA ASP A 36 -2.21 -5.09 -2.51
C ASP A 36 -2.88 -4.96 -3.89
N PHE A 37 -2.40 -5.76 -4.85
CA PHE A 37 -2.91 -5.73 -6.23
C PHE A 37 -4.35 -6.23 -6.35
N ARG A 38 -4.89 -6.89 -5.33
CA ARG A 38 -6.29 -7.33 -5.30
C ARG A 38 -7.22 -6.32 -4.62
N GLY A 39 -6.68 -5.20 -4.18
CA GLY A 39 -7.45 -4.19 -3.48
C GLY A 39 -7.67 -4.50 -2.00
N GLU A 40 -6.96 -5.46 -1.44
CA GLU A 40 -7.06 -5.83 -0.03
C GLU A 40 -5.96 -5.13 0.79
N LEU A 41 -6.29 -4.74 2.02
CA LEU A 41 -5.32 -4.11 2.90
C LEU A 41 -4.19 -5.05 3.27
N PHE A 42 -2.96 -4.54 3.26
CA PHE A 42 -1.85 -5.23 3.92
C PHE A 42 -2.04 -5.20 5.42
N SER A 43 -1.54 -6.23 6.11
CA SER A 43 -1.66 -6.33 7.58
C SER A 43 -1.04 -5.14 8.31
N GLY A 44 0.15 -4.72 7.88
CA GLY A 44 0.80 -3.55 8.45
C GLY A 44 0.04 -2.26 8.22
N SER A 45 -0.49 -2.09 7.01
CA SER A 45 -1.29 -0.92 6.67
C SER A 45 -2.58 -0.85 7.49
N MET A 46 -3.24 -1.99 7.70
CA MET A 46 -4.43 -2.09 8.54
C MET A 46 -4.13 -1.62 9.97
N SER A 47 -3.06 -2.13 10.55
CA SER A 47 -2.66 -1.78 11.92
C SER A 47 -2.23 -0.31 12.03
N LEU A 48 -1.51 0.20 11.05
CA LEU A 48 -1.10 1.60 11.02
C LEU A 48 -2.29 2.54 10.90
N LEU A 49 -3.28 2.20 10.08
CA LEU A 49 -4.52 2.99 9.99
C LEU A 49 -5.26 3.03 11.33
N ALA A 50 -5.19 1.94 12.10
CA ALA A 50 -5.85 1.86 13.41
C ALA A 50 -5.14 2.69 14.47
N TYR A 51 -3.80 2.73 14.47
CA TYR A 51 -3.04 3.27 15.60
C TYR A 51 -2.31 4.59 15.32
N ALA A 52 -2.18 5.02 14.08
CA ALA A 52 -1.47 6.25 13.77
C ALA A 52 -2.17 7.49 14.30
N ASP A 53 -1.41 8.42 14.86
CA ASP A 53 -1.92 9.72 15.28
C ASP A 53 -2.22 10.61 14.08
N THR A 54 -1.41 10.49 13.03
CA THR A 54 -1.50 11.33 11.85
C THR A 54 -1.37 10.48 10.60
N LEU A 55 -2.27 10.67 9.65
CA LEU A 55 -2.27 9.99 8.36
C LEU A 55 -2.00 11.01 7.27
N VAL A 56 -0.97 10.76 6.46
CA VAL A 56 -0.60 11.64 5.36
C VAL A 56 -0.59 10.83 4.06
N GLU A 57 -1.28 11.32 3.06
CA GLU A 57 -1.29 10.71 1.74
C GLU A 57 -0.22 11.33 0.86
N LEU A 58 0.66 10.47 0.32
CA LEU A 58 1.63 10.88 -0.70
C LEU A 58 0.98 10.63 -2.05
N LYS A 59 0.72 11.70 -2.79
CA LYS A 59 -0.05 11.62 -4.03
C LYS A 59 0.82 11.20 -5.20
N THR A 60 0.30 10.25 -5.98
CA THR A 60 0.84 9.87 -7.28
C THR A 60 -0.28 9.93 -8.32
N ILE A 61 0.09 9.93 -9.60
CA ILE A 61 -0.87 10.09 -10.70
C ILE A 61 -1.13 8.72 -11.32
N CYS A 62 -2.41 8.48 -11.65
CA CYS A 62 -2.85 7.28 -12.35
C CYS A 62 -2.06 7.05 -13.64
N GLU A 63 -1.56 5.82 -13.83
CA GLU A 63 -0.78 5.47 -15.02
C GLU A 63 -1.63 5.05 -16.22
N TYR A 64 -2.96 5.11 -16.10
CA TYR A 64 -3.83 4.85 -17.24
C TYR A 64 -3.67 5.98 -18.27
N GLU A 65 -3.68 5.62 -19.55
CA GLU A 65 -3.45 6.56 -20.63
C GLU A 65 -4.38 7.78 -20.53
N ASN A 66 -3.78 8.97 -20.59
CA ASN A 66 -4.48 10.26 -20.54
C ASN A 66 -5.28 10.51 -19.24
N CYS A 67 -4.98 9.80 -18.16
CA CYS A 67 -5.62 10.05 -16.88
C CYS A 67 -4.75 10.95 -16.01
N ALA A 68 -5.37 12.01 -15.47
CA ALA A 68 -4.70 12.93 -14.55
C ALA A 68 -5.19 12.79 -13.10
N ARG A 69 -5.95 11.74 -12.81
CA ARG A 69 -6.48 11.52 -11.46
C ARG A 69 -5.41 10.97 -10.53
N LYS A 70 -5.62 11.19 -9.25
CA LYS A 70 -4.78 10.63 -8.20
C LYS A 70 -4.86 9.10 -8.21
N ALA A 71 -3.72 8.43 -8.20
CA ALA A 71 -3.66 6.99 -8.08
C ALA A 71 -3.88 6.57 -6.63
N THR A 72 -4.73 5.59 -6.41
CA THR A 72 -5.03 5.06 -5.07
C THR A 72 -4.91 3.54 -5.00
N MET A 73 -4.82 2.88 -6.15
CA MET A 73 -4.81 1.42 -6.26
C MET A 73 -3.56 0.96 -7.00
N VAL A 74 -3.15 -0.26 -6.74
CA VAL A 74 -2.02 -0.87 -7.42
C VAL A 74 -2.48 -2.12 -8.18
N ALA A 75 -1.98 -2.29 -9.40
CA ALA A 75 -2.21 -3.48 -10.21
C ALA A 75 -0.88 -4.17 -10.48
N ARG A 76 -0.93 -5.50 -10.61
CA ARG A 76 0.24 -6.33 -10.84
C ARG A 76 0.21 -6.89 -12.25
N PHE A 77 1.36 -6.83 -12.92
CA PHE A 77 1.54 -7.40 -14.26
C PHE A 77 2.71 -8.37 -14.25
N VAL A 78 2.51 -9.52 -14.89
CA VAL A 78 3.57 -10.52 -15.08
C VAL A 78 3.71 -10.71 -16.59
N ASN A 79 4.90 -10.44 -17.13
CA ASN A 79 5.17 -10.50 -18.58
C ASN A 79 4.15 -9.68 -19.38
N GLY A 80 3.78 -8.50 -18.87
CA GLY A 80 2.83 -7.62 -19.54
C GLY A 80 1.37 -7.97 -19.36
N GLU A 81 1.06 -9.07 -18.69
CA GLU A 81 -0.31 -9.52 -18.44
C GLU A 81 -0.77 -9.19 -17.03
N LEU A 82 -1.99 -8.69 -16.91
CA LEU A 82 -2.61 -8.38 -15.62
C LEU A 82 -2.85 -9.64 -14.81
N VAL A 83 -2.47 -9.60 -13.53
CA VAL A 83 -2.69 -10.67 -12.57
C VAL A 83 -3.64 -10.18 -11.48
N THR A 84 -4.73 -10.92 -11.24
CA THR A 84 -5.74 -10.57 -10.25
C THR A 84 -5.80 -11.52 -9.06
N GLU A 85 -5.03 -12.61 -9.11
CA GLU A 85 -4.97 -13.61 -8.05
C GLU A 85 -3.53 -13.96 -7.74
N GLY A 86 -3.29 -14.54 -6.58
CA GLY A 86 -1.99 -14.99 -6.15
C GLY A 86 -1.57 -14.37 -4.83
N GLU A 87 -0.33 -14.60 -4.45
CA GLU A 87 0.22 -14.14 -3.18
C GLU A 87 0.38 -12.61 -3.15
N LYS A 88 0.17 -12.02 -1.97
CA LYS A 88 0.33 -10.58 -1.76
C LYS A 88 1.75 -10.10 -2.02
N VAL A 89 2.73 -10.95 -1.74
CA VAL A 89 4.14 -10.63 -1.88
C VAL A 89 4.78 -11.63 -2.81
N VAL A 90 5.33 -11.14 -3.92
CA VAL A 90 6.08 -11.98 -4.87
C VAL A 90 7.41 -11.28 -5.14
N ILE A 91 8.48 -12.06 -5.11
CA ILE A 91 9.83 -11.55 -5.33
C ILE A 91 10.24 -11.81 -6.78
N GLY A 92 10.59 -10.73 -7.50
CA GLY A 92 11.18 -10.78 -8.83
C GLY A 92 10.19 -10.85 -9.99
N GLY A 93 10.58 -10.35 -11.14
CA GLY A 93 9.91 -10.53 -12.42
C GLY A 93 8.58 -9.81 -12.64
N ASP A 94 8.03 -9.18 -11.64
CA ASP A 94 6.72 -8.56 -11.70
C ASP A 94 6.83 -7.04 -11.84
N ASN A 95 5.90 -6.47 -12.59
CA ASN A 95 5.71 -5.03 -12.67
C ASN A 95 4.44 -4.62 -11.97
N TYR A 96 4.50 -3.50 -11.28
CA TYR A 96 3.36 -2.89 -10.63
C TYR A 96 3.10 -1.51 -11.22
N LYS A 97 1.81 -1.21 -11.44
CA LYS A 97 1.39 0.11 -11.89
C LYS A 97 0.33 0.65 -10.97
N VAL A 98 0.26 1.96 -10.84
CA VAL A 98 -0.70 2.62 -9.96
C VAL A 98 -1.81 3.24 -10.78
N TYR A 99 -3.03 3.10 -10.30
CA TYR A 99 -4.24 3.57 -10.98
C TYR A 99 -5.18 4.25 -10.01
N CYS A 100 -5.98 5.18 -10.53
CA CYS A 100 -7.14 5.65 -9.78
C CYS A 100 -8.15 4.51 -9.66
N ARG A 101 -9.08 4.62 -8.71
CA ARG A 101 -10.08 3.55 -8.48
C ARG A 101 -10.89 3.25 -9.74
N LYS A 102 -11.28 4.25 -10.50
CA LYS A 102 -12.06 4.07 -11.72
C LYS A 102 -11.34 3.17 -12.74
N HIS A 103 -10.07 3.45 -13.01
CA HIS A 103 -9.31 2.67 -13.98
C HIS A 103 -8.86 1.32 -13.44
N TYR A 104 -8.56 1.25 -12.14
CA TYR A 104 -8.33 -0.04 -11.49
C TYR A 104 -9.54 -0.96 -11.64
N ARG A 105 -10.73 -0.45 -11.35
CA ARG A 105 -11.97 -1.18 -11.54
C ARG A 105 -12.18 -1.61 -12.99
N LYS A 106 -11.89 -0.72 -13.94
CA LYS A 106 -12.05 -0.98 -15.36
C LYS A 106 -11.16 -2.13 -15.84
N ILE A 107 -9.89 -2.14 -15.44
CA ILE A 107 -8.95 -3.16 -15.92
C ILE A 107 -9.00 -4.47 -15.15
N THR A 108 -9.32 -4.44 -13.87
CA THR A 108 -9.30 -5.65 -13.03
C THR A 108 -10.66 -6.29 -12.83
N GLY A 109 -11.72 -5.50 -12.83
CA GLY A 109 -13.06 -5.99 -12.51
C GLY A 109 -13.25 -6.42 -11.06
N LEU A 110 -12.33 -6.06 -10.16
CA LEU A 110 -12.37 -6.50 -8.77
C LEU A 110 -13.26 -5.64 -7.87
N ILE A 111 -13.76 -4.54 -8.38
CA ILE A 111 -14.71 -3.69 -7.66
C ILE A 111 -16.02 -3.59 -8.42
#